data_00d431ffa09b730ba37b85249e98f781
#
_entry.id   00d431ffa09b730ba37b85249e98f781
#
_cell.length_a   1.000
_cell.length_b   1.000
_cell.length_c   1.000
_cell.angle_alpha   90.00
_cell.angle_beta   90.00
_cell.angle_gamma   90.00
#
_symmetry.space_group_name_H-M   'P 1'
#
loop_
_entity.id
_entity.type
_entity.pdbx_description
1 polymer ?
#
loop_
_entity_poly.entity_id
_entity_poly.type
_entity_poly.pdbx_seq_one_letter_code
_entity_poly.pdbx_strand_id
1 'polypeptide(L)'
;MSRLHAEPEKYLAPKRLKDGVTEAAPGYNPIKDTKRLPIRVRQADEGDASFIYSSWLKSYAAQNKDQPKITVYEMHREVVSRLLEGGITLVACMEDDPDQVLGWVCAQRTSKFLVVHYCYTKAPFRRFGLARTLLNAFDYKQGEPIVISHKSYICKDLKGRYNFLHIPHLQQAGGLTHMEEIYNARSRTTANG
;
A
#
# COMPACT_ATOMS: atom_id res chain seq x y z
N MET A 1 31.51 21.86 -1.22
CA MET A 1 30.12 21.67 -0.80
C MET A 1 29.95 20.19 -0.43
N SER A 2 29.93 19.92 0.87
CA SER A 2 29.94 18.55 1.43
C SER A 2 28.54 17.95 1.37
N ARG A 3 28.38 16.87 0.60
CA ARG A 3 27.15 16.07 0.60
C ARG A 3 27.11 15.31 1.93
N LEU A 4 26.23 15.71 2.82
CA LEU A 4 25.84 14.93 3.98
C LEU A 4 25.09 13.69 3.47
N HIS A 5 25.81 12.59 3.25
CA HIS A 5 25.18 11.28 3.15
C HIS A 5 24.56 10.99 4.51
N ALA A 6 23.23 11.07 4.59
CA ALA A 6 22.49 10.53 5.71
C ALA A 6 22.78 9.03 5.77
N GLU A 7 23.53 8.58 6.78
CA GLU A 7 23.90 7.19 6.93
C GLU A 7 22.64 6.32 7.07
N PRO A 8 22.42 5.35 6.15
CA PRO A 8 21.21 4.51 6.16
C PRO A 8 21.09 3.67 7.43
N GLU A 9 22.15 3.49 8.18
CA GLU A 9 22.16 2.73 9.44
C GLU A 9 21.30 3.35 10.54
N LYS A 10 21.05 4.66 10.50
CA LYS A 10 20.24 5.38 11.50
C LYS A 10 18.73 5.04 11.45
N TYR A 11 18.28 4.36 10.40
CA TYR A 11 16.88 4.04 10.16
C TYR A 11 16.61 2.55 10.03
N LEU A 12 17.54 1.70 10.48
CA LEU A 12 17.34 0.25 10.45
C LEU A 12 16.19 -0.15 11.38
N ALA A 13 15.19 -0.83 10.79
CA ALA A 13 14.17 -1.48 11.58
C ALA A 13 14.77 -2.55 12.49
N PRO A 14 14.23 -2.76 13.70
CA PRO A 14 14.73 -3.77 14.63
C PRO A 14 14.82 -5.14 13.96
N LYS A 15 15.92 -5.86 14.14
CA LYS A 15 16.12 -7.23 13.62
C LYS A 15 15.07 -8.16 14.23
N ARG A 16 14.46 -9.00 13.38
CA ARG A 16 13.58 -10.08 13.82
C ARG A 16 14.45 -11.24 14.32
N LEU A 17 14.34 -11.59 15.59
CA LEU A 17 14.92 -12.82 16.14
C LEU A 17 14.05 -14.04 15.74
N LYS A 18 14.65 -15.25 15.77
CA LYS A 18 14.01 -16.52 15.33
C LYS A 18 12.72 -16.85 16.07
N ASP A 19 12.52 -16.35 17.24
CA ASP A 19 11.41 -16.61 18.18
C ASP A 19 10.25 -15.59 18.05
N GLY A 20 10.24 -14.74 17.04
CA GLY A 20 9.18 -13.76 16.82
C GLY A 20 9.26 -12.54 17.75
N VAL A 21 10.20 -12.46 18.66
CA VAL A 21 10.51 -11.30 19.49
C VAL A 21 11.34 -10.32 18.66
N THR A 22 10.93 -9.06 18.66
CA THR A 22 11.67 -8.00 17.96
C THR A 22 12.58 -7.34 18.98
N GLU A 23 13.87 -7.61 18.88
CA GLU A 23 14.86 -6.86 19.67
C GLU A 23 15.06 -5.49 19.04
N ALA A 24 14.80 -4.44 19.79
CA ALA A 24 15.12 -3.09 19.36
C ALA A 24 16.65 -2.95 19.32
N ALA A 25 17.16 -2.28 18.28
CA ALA A 25 18.59 -1.95 18.24
C ALA A 25 19.02 -1.29 19.56
N PRO A 26 20.24 -1.56 20.07
CA PRO A 26 20.71 -0.95 21.30
C PRO A 26 20.57 0.57 21.23
N GLY A 27 19.80 1.16 22.17
CA GLY A 27 19.50 2.60 22.18
C GLY A 27 18.20 3.02 21.47
N TYR A 28 17.49 2.11 20.78
CA TYR A 28 16.18 2.44 20.18
C TYR A 28 15.09 2.48 21.25
N ASN A 29 14.56 3.67 21.50
CA ASN A 29 13.38 3.87 22.34
C ASN A 29 12.20 4.32 21.46
N PRO A 30 11.22 3.43 21.16
CA PRO A 30 10.12 3.74 20.26
C PRO A 30 9.21 4.89 20.75
N ILE A 31 9.35 5.32 21.99
CA ILE A 31 8.57 6.39 22.59
C ILE A 31 9.31 7.74 22.53
N LYS A 32 10.64 7.74 22.44
CA LYS A 32 11.46 8.97 22.46
C LYS A 32 11.95 9.41 21.07
N ASP A 33 12.11 8.50 20.12
CA ASP A 33 12.54 8.84 18.75
C ASP A 33 11.34 9.13 17.85
N THR A 34 10.55 10.13 18.19
CA THR A 34 9.49 10.70 17.32
C THR A 34 10.06 11.63 16.24
N LYS A 35 11.28 11.46 15.80
CA LYS A 35 11.73 12.07 14.55
C LYS A 35 10.93 11.43 13.43
N ARG A 36 9.85 12.10 13.02
CA ARG A 36 9.12 11.76 11.79
C ARG A 36 10.13 11.74 10.67
N LEU A 37 10.16 10.62 9.94
CA LEU A 37 10.92 10.58 8.69
C LEU A 37 10.48 11.78 7.83
N PRO A 38 11.40 12.57 7.26
CA PRO A 38 11.08 13.61 6.31
C PRO A 38 10.56 12.97 5.04
N ILE A 39 9.24 12.83 4.95
CA ILE A 39 8.57 12.06 3.89
C ILE A 39 7.80 13.02 3.01
N ARG A 40 8.01 12.91 1.72
CA ARG A 40 7.20 13.52 0.67
C ARG A 40 6.33 12.44 0.01
N VAL A 41 5.05 12.77 -0.24
CA VAL A 41 4.16 11.97 -1.09
C VAL A 41 4.05 12.66 -2.44
N ARG A 42 4.25 11.90 -3.52
CA ARG A 42 4.07 12.35 -4.89
C ARG A 42 3.36 11.30 -5.73
N GLN A 43 2.85 11.67 -6.88
CA GLN A 43 2.40 10.72 -7.87
C GLN A 43 3.60 9.90 -8.39
N ALA A 44 3.37 8.63 -8.65
CA ALA A 44 4.37 7.77 -9.28
C ALA A 44 4.66 8.24 -10.70
N ASP A 45 5.90 8.14 -11.12
CA ASP A 45 6.36 8.41 -12.47
C ASP A 45 6.93 7.14 -13.13
N GLU A 46 7.43 7.27 -14.36
CA GLU A 46 7.98 6.14 -15.12
C GLU A 46 9.18 5.49 -14.43
N GLY A 47 9.99 6.26 -13.70
CA GLY A 47 11.14 5.76 -12.94
C GLY A 47 10.73 4.81 -11.82
N ASP A 48 9.54 4.97 -11.25
CA ASP A 48 9.02 4.12 -10.18
C ASP A 48 8.45 2.79 -10.68
N ALA A 49 8.10 2.69 -11.98
CA ALA A 49 7.34 1.58 -12.53
C ALA A 49 7.99 0.22 -12.24
N SER A 50 9.30 0.09 -12.47
CA SER A 50 10.03 -1.16 -12.23
C SER A 50 9.96 -1.61 -10.76
N PHE A 51 10.06 -0.67 -9.82
CA PHE A 51 9.96 -0.96 -8.40
C PHE A 51 8.54 -1.36 -8.00
N ILE A 52 7.53 -0.64 -8.49
CA ILE A 52 6.12 -0.91 -8.22
C ILE A 52 5.75 -2.32 -8.71
N TYR A 53 6.02 -2.62 -9.99
CA TYR A 53 5.76 -3.95 -10.56
C TYR A 53 6.47 -5.05 -9.79
N SER A 54 7.77 -4.92 -9.56
CA SER A 54 8.55 -5.96 -8.92
C SER A 54 8.11 -6.24 -7.48
N SER A 55 7.77 -5.19 -6.73
CA SER A 55 7.31 -5.35 -5.35
C SER A 55 5.90 -5.94 -5.27
N TRP A 56 5.02 -5.59 -6.21
CA TRP A 56 3.65 -6.14 -6.28
C TRP A 56 3.66 -7.63 -6.66
N LEU A 57 4.32 -7.98 -7.77
CA LEU A 57 4.41 -9.36 -8.25
C LEU A 57 5.13 -10.29 -7.26
N LYS A 58 6.22 -9.81 -6.62
CA LYS A 58 6.89 -10.58 -5.56
C LYS A 58 5.96 -10.87 -4.38
N SER A 59 5.08 -9.95 -4.05
CA SER A 59 4.10 -10.15 -3.00
C SER A 59 3.04 -11.19 -3.36
N TYR A 60 2.58 -11.22 -4.60
CA TYR A 60 1.69 -12.27 -5.10
C TYR A 60 2.37 -13.63 -5.09
N ALA A 61 3.61 -13.72 -5.58
CA ALA A 61 4.38 -14.97 -5.55
C ALA A 61 4.62 -15.48 -4.12
N ALA A 62 4.82 -14.58 -3.16
CA ALA A 62 4.99 -14.97 -1.75
C ALA A 62 3.71 -15.57 -1.13
N GLN A 63 2.54 -15.28 -1.69
CA GLN A 63 1.25 -15.83 -1.25
C GLN A 63 0.89 -17.13 -1.99
N ASN A 64 1.49 -17.39 -3.15
CA ASN A 64 1.25 -18.56 -4.00
C ASN A 64 2.51 -19.42 -4.08
N LYS A 65 2.99 -19.89 -2.92
CA LYS A 65 4.27 -20.62 -2.81
C LYS A 65 4.29 -21.96 -3.53
N ASP A 66 3.13 -22.55 -3.73
CA ASP A 66 2.96 -23.85 -4.36
C ASP A 66 2.99 -23.77 -5.91
N GLN A 67 3.08 -22.56 -6.46
CA GLN A 67 3.15 -22.32 -7.89
C GLN A 67 4.52 -21.79 -8.32
N PRO A 68 5.00 -22.14 -9.53
CA PRO A 68 6.20 -21.54 -10.09
C PRO A 68 6.06 -20.02 -10.18
N LYS A 69 7.08 -19.29 -9.72
CA LYS A 69 7.05 -17.81 -9.69
C LYS A 69 6.77 -17.19 -11.06
N ILE A 70 7.31 -17.79 -12.13
CA ILE A 70 7.11 -17.32 -13.49
C ILE A 70 5.62 -17.34 -13.86
N THR A 71 4.93 -18.44 -13.57
CA THR A 71 3.50 -18.58 -13.83
C THR A 71 2.69 -17.52 -13.08
N VAL A 72 3.02 -17.30 -11.79
CA VAL A 72 2.35 -16.27 -11.00
C VAL A 72 2.59 -14.87 -11.59
N TYR A 73 3.80 -14.58 -12.07
CA TYR A 73 4.11 -13.28 -12.67
C TYR A 73 3.36 -13.06 -13.98
N GLU A 74 3.33 -14.05 -14.86
CA GLU A 74 2.60 -13.98 -16.13
C GLU A 74 1.10 -13.77 -15.91
N MET A 75 0.48 -14.57 -15.03
CA MET A 75 -0.95 -14.47 -14.73
C MET A 75 -1.36 -13.12 -14.12
N HIS A 76 -0.48 -12.51 -13.31
CA HIS A 76 -0.83 -11.29 -12.59
C HIS A 76 -0.35 -10.01 -13.29
N ARG A 77 0.54 -10.12 -14.28
CA ARG A 77 1.10 -8.96 -14.97
C ARG A 77 0.03 -8.09 -15.61
N GLU A 78 -0.89 -8.68 -16.35
CA GLU A 78 -1.98 -7.97 -17.00
C GLU A 78 -2.93 -7.32 -15.99
N VAL A 79 -3.27 -8.03 -14.91
CA VAL A 79 -4.09 -7.49 -13.82
C VAL A 79 -3.43 -6.29 -13.20
N VAL A 80 -2.14 -6.38 -12.87
CA VAL A 80 -1.38 -5.27 -12.27
C VAL A 80 -1.30 -4.08 -13.23
N SER A 81 -1.01 -4.31 -14.52
CA SER A 81 -0.97 -3.24 -15.54
C SER A 81 -2.29 -2.47 -15.58
N ARG A 82 -3.40 -3.18 -15.73
CA ARG A 82 -4.74 -2.58 -15.79
C ARG A 82 -5.09 -1.79 -14.52
N LEU A 83 -4.73 -2.30 -13.34
CA LEU A 83 -4.99 -1.61 -12.08
C LEU A 83 -4.13 -0.35 -11.93
N LEU A 84 -2.89 -0.36 -12.43
CA LEU A 84 -2.03 0.81 -12.44
C LEU A 84 -2.52 1.87 -13.43
N GLU A 85 -3.02 1.47 -14.59
CA GLU A 85 -3.59 2.37 -15.61
C GLU A 85 -4.91 3.00 -15.12
N GLY A 86 -5.77 2.22 -14.47
CA GLY A 86 -7.07 2.68 -13.99
C GLY A 86 -7.04 3.40 -12.64
N GLY A 87 -5.97 3.24 -11.86
CA GLY A 87 -5.83 3.80 -10.53
C GLY A 87 -4.85 4.96 -10.44
N ILE A 88 -4.93 5.70 -9.35
CA ILE A 88 -3.91 6.68 -8.99
C ILE A 88 -2.86 5.97 -8.15
N THR A 89 -1.59 6.04 -8.57
CA THR A 89 -0.48 5.48 -7.81
C THR A 89 0.32 6.61 -7.18
N LEU A 90 0.41 6.58 -5.85
CA LEU A 90 1.21 7.51 -5.06
C LEU A 90 2.40 6.78 -4.44
N VAL A 91 3.55 7.45 -4.40
CA VAL A 91 4.76 6.98 -3.71
C VAL A 91 5.06 7.88 -2.53
N ALA A 92 5.56 7.27 -1.45
CA ALA A 92 6.18 7.96 -0.34
C ALA A 92 7.69 7.81 -0.47
N CYS A 93 8.39 8.91 -0.62
CA CYS A 93 9.85 8.98 -0.77
C CYS A 93 10.46 9.86 0.30
N MET A 94 11.77 9.87 0.42
CA MET A 94 12.48 10.83 1.26
C MET A 94 12.32 12.23 0.66
N GLU A 95 12.25 13.24 1.52
CA GLU A 95 12.05 14.63 1.09
C GLU A 95 13.28 15.18 0.37
N ASP A 96 14.46 14.80 0.82
CA ASP A 96 15.78 15.18 0.29
C ASP A 96 16.27 14.28 -0.85
N ASP A 97 15.64 13.09 -1.03
CA ASP A 97 15.97 12.13 -2.10
C ASP A 97 14.66 11.52 -2.67
N PRO A 98 14.03 12.16 -3.66
CA PRO A 98 12.78 11.68 -4.26
C PRO A 98 12.87 10.30 -4.92
N ASP A 99 14.07 9.84 -5.29
CA ASP A 99 14.30 8.52 -5.89
C ASP A 99 14.35 7.42 -4.83
N GLN A 100 14.53 7.78 -3.57
CA GLN A 100 14.46 6.84 -2.46
C GLN A 100 13.00 6.59 -2.06
N VAL A 101 12.30 5.77 -2.85
CA VAL A 101 10.93 5.34 -2.56
C VAL A 101 10.92 4.39 -1.36
N LEU A 102 10.12 4.71 -0.34
CA LEU A 102 9.96 3.95 0.91
C LEU A 102 8.72 3.05 0.89
N GLY A 103 7.71 3.47 0.15
CA GLY A 103 6.45 2.75 -0.01
C GLY A 103 5.58 3.39 -1.08
N TRP A 104 4.50 2.71 -1.46
CA TRP A 104 3.58 3.20 -2.46
C TRP A 104 2.18 2.59 -2.27
N VAL A 105 1.18 3.22 -2.89
CA VAL A 105 -0.20 2.76 -2.90
C VAL A 105 -0.79 2.98 -4.29
N CYS A 106 -1.54 1.99 -4.80
CA CYS A 106 -2.41 2.14 -5.96
C CYS A 106 -3.85 2.09 -5.47
N ALA A 107 -4.60 3.16 -5.70
CA ALA A 107 -5.95 3.30 -5.21
C ALA A 107 -6.83 4.15 -6.14
N GLN A 108 -8.14 4.05 -5.94
CA GLN A 108 -9.14 4.88 -6.60
C GLN A 108 -10.08 5.46 -5.55
N ARG A 109 -10.34 6.76 -5.62
CA ARG A 109 -11.33 7.42 -4.75
C ARG A 109 -12.64 7.55 -5.51
N THR A 110 -13.69 6.97 -4.97
CA THR A 110 -15.06 7.18 -5.44
C THR A 110 -15.76 8.20 -4.52
N SER A 111 -16.96 8.62 -4.87
CA SER A 111 -17.76 9.51 -4.01
C SER A 111 -18.15 8.87 -2.67
N LYS A 112 -18.09 7.54 -2.54
CA LYS A 112 -18.62 6.78 -1.40
C LYS A 112 -17.55 6.06 -0.58
N PHE A 113 -16.45 5.64 -1.19
CA PHE A 113 -15.44 4.83 -0.54
C PHE A 113 -14.07 4.97 -1.22
N LEU A 114 -13.04 4.60 -0.48
CA LEU A 114 -11.69 4.44 -1.01
C LEU A 114 -11.47 2.98 -1.41
N VAL A 115 -11.14 2.74 -2.69
CA VAL A 115 -10.73 1.42 -3.20
C VAL A 115 -9.23 1.37 -3.22
N VAL A 116 -8.64 0.45 -2.47
CA VAL A 116 -7.19 0.21 -2.44
C VAL A 116 -6.89 -1.11 -3.15
N HIS A 117 -6.22 -1.02 -4.29
CA HIS A 117 -5.80 -2.19 -5.04
C HIS A 117 -4.57 -2.83 -4.40
N TYR A 118 -3.61 -2.01 -4.03
CA TYR A 118 -2.43 -2.47 -3.32
C TYR A 118 -1.76 -1.34 -2.53
N CYS A 119 -1.16 -1.70 -1.40
CA CYS A 119 -0.33 -0.80 -0.61
C CYS A 119 0.92 -1.55 -0.14
N TYR A 120 2.09 -0.97 -0.40
CA TYR A 120 3.38 -1.54 -0.07
C TYR A 120 4.21 -0.58 0.78
N THR A 121 4.93 -1.13 1.74
CA THR A 121 5.97 -0.42 2.50
C THR A 121 7.19 -1.31 2.60
N LYS A 122 8.36 -0.78 2.24
CA LYS A 122 9.65 -1.46 2.39
C LYS A 122 9.82 -1.91 3.85
N ALA A 123 10.34 -3.11 4.07
CA ALA A 123 10.42 -3.72 5.40
C ALA A 123 11.09 -2.84 6.46
N PRO A 124 12.22 -2.15 6.19
CA PRO A 124 12.87 -1.28 7.17
C PRO A 124 12.02 -0.10 7.61
N PHE A 125 11.07 0.35 6.78
CA PHE A 125 10.24 1.53 7.02
C PHE A 125 8.82 1.20 7.47
N ARG A 126 8.55 -0.06 7.80
CA ARG A 126 7.25 -0.45 8.38
C ARG A 126 7.12 0.13 9.78
N ARG A 127 5.87 0.42 10.19
CA ARG A 127 5.49 1.02 11.48
C ARG A 127 5.84 2.51 11.65
N PHE A 128 6.43 3.16 10.66
CA PHE A 128 6.64 4.62 10.64
C PHE A 128 5.43 5.41 10.13
N GLY A 129 4.28 4.76 9.96
CA GLY A 129 3.05 5.45 9.55
C GLY A 129 2.88 5.66 8.05
N LEU A 130 3.83 5.20 7.20
CA LEU A 130 3.81 5.41 5.75
C LEU A 130 2.49 5.05 5.08
N ALA A 131 1.92 3.88 5.40
CA ALA A 131 0.63 3.47 4.84
C ALA A 131 -0.49 4.47 5.19
N ARG A 132 -0.51 5.00 6.43
CA ARG A 132 -1.47 6.02 6.84
C ARG A 132 -1.25 7.32 6.06
N THR A 133 0.00 7.76 5.91
CA THR A 133 0.35 8.96 5.15
C THR A 133 -0.12 8.85 3.70
N LEU A 134 0.13 7.69 3.06
CA LEU A 134 -0.32 7.41 1.70
C LEU A 134 -1.85 7.38 1.58
N LEU A 135 -2.56 6.75 2.52
CA LEU A 135 -4.03 6.73 2.52
C LEU A 135 -4.63 8.13 2.75
N ASN A 136 -4.03 8.92 3.64
CA ASN A 136 -4.48 10.29 3.89
C ASN A 136 -4.37 11.18 2.65
N ALA A 137 -3.42 10.90 1.74
CA ALA A 137 -3.31 11.61 0.47
C ALA A 137 -4.50 11.36 -0.49
N PHE A 138 -5.34 10.36 -0.18
CA PHE A 138 -6.64 10.10 -0.84
C PHE A 138 -7.82 10.61 0.01
N ASP A 139 -7.63 11.54 0.92
CA ASP A 139 -8.65 12.05 1.84
C ASP A 139 -9.31 10.96 2.70
N TYR A 140 -8.56 9.89 3.01
CA TYR A 140 -9.04 8.82 3.87
C TYR A 140 -9.31 9.33 5.28
N LYS A 141 -10.52 9.09 5.77
CA LYS A 141 -10.94 9.43 7.13
C LYS A 141 -10.86 8.19 8.02
N GLN A 142 -10.30 8.34 9.20
CA GLN A 142 -10.20 7.22 10.14
C GLN A 142 -11.57 6.63 10.46
N GLY A 143 -11.69 5.30 10.33
CA GLY A 143 -12.97 4.58 10.51
C GLY A 143 -13.79 4.40 9.24
N GLU A 144 -13.48 5.11 8.18
CA GLU A 144 -14.09 4.90 6.87
C GLU A 144 -13.79 3.48 6.37
N PRO A 145 -14.78 2.79 5.74
CA PRO A 145 -14.51 1.52 5.11
C PRO A 145 -13.53 1.66 3.94
N ILE A 146 -12.52 0.80 3.91
CA ILE A 146 -11.60 0.67 2.78
C ILE A 146 -11.99 -0.58 2.01
N VAL A 147 -12.40 -0.39 0.75
CA VAL A 147 -12.62 -1.50 -0.16
C VAL A 147 -11.26 -1.95 -0.69
N ILE A 148 -10.97 -3.25 -0.58
CA ILE A 148 -9.73 -3.82 -1.10
C ILE A 148 -10.03 -4.84 -2.20
N SER A 149 -9.35 -4.72 -3.35
CA SER A 149 -9.47 -5.67 -4.45
C SER A 149 -8.59 -6.91 -4.25
N HIS A 150 -7.57 -6.81 -3.40
CA HIS A 150 -6.64 -7.90 -3.08
C HIS A 150 -6.44 -8.03 -1.58
N LYS A 151 -6.61 -9.24 -1.04
CA LYS A 151 -6.44 -9.53 0.38
C LYS A 151 -5.05 -10.12 0.64
N SER A 152 -4.13 -9.29 1.09
CA SER A 152 -2.83 -9.76 1.57
C SER A 152 -2.90 -10.30 3.01
N TYR A 153 -1.91 -11.08 3.42
CA TYR A 153 -1.80 -11.56 4.82
C TYR A 153 -1.74 -10.40 5.83
N ILE A 154 -1.15 -9.26 5.45
CA ILE A 154 -1.05 -8.07 6.29
C ILE A 154 -2.42 -7.48 6.65
N CYS A 155 -3.44 -7.68 5.80
CA CYS A 155 -4.79 -7.21 6.10
C CYS A 155 -5.35 -7.83 7.38
N LYS A 156 -4.91 -9.05 7.75
CA LYS A 156 -5.29 -9.69 9.01
C LYS A 156 -4.73 -8.93 10.23
N ASP A 157 -3.46 -8.53 10.14
CA ASP A 157 -2.75 -7.82 11.22
C ASP A 157 -3.28 -6.40 11.41
N LEU A 158 -3.85 -5.82 10.35
CA LEU A 158 -4.38 -4.45 10.34
C LEU A 158 -5.89 -4.36 10.61
N LYS A 159 -6.59 -5.52 10.73
CA LYS A 159 -8.06 -5.58 10.89
C LYS A 159 -8.59 -4.77 12.09
N GLY A 160 -7.79 -4.61 13.15
CA GLY A 160 -8.17 -3.79 14.32
C GLY A 160 -8.01 -2.29 14.11
N ARG A 161 -7.33 -1.86 13.02
CA ARG A 161 -7.04 -0.44 12.72
C ARG A 161 -7.81 0.10 11.54
N TYR A 162 -8.18 -0.78 10.59
CA TYR A 162 -8.87 -0.44 9.35
C TYR A 162 -10.05 -1.38 9.13
N ASN A 163 -11.15 -0.82 8.66
CA ASN A 163 -12.34 -1.59 8.28
C ASN A 163 -12.23 -1.99 6.80
N PHE A 164 -11.68 -3.20 6.54
CA PHE A 164 -11.50 -3.70 5.19
C PHE A 164 -12.71 -4.47 4.67
N LEU A 165 -13.20 -4.09 3.51
CA LEU A 165 -14.19 -4.81 2.71
C LEU A 165 -13.48 -5.41 1.49
N HIS A 166 -13.38 -6.75 1.43
CA HIS A 166 -12.70 -7.42 0.32
C HIS A 166 -13.66 -7.74 -0.81
N ILE A 167 -13.40 -7.17 -1.98
CA ILE A 167 -14.20 -7.33 -3.20
C ILE A 167 -13.27 -7.71 -4.36
N PRO A 168 -13.01 -9.02 -4.58
CA PRO A 168 -12.00 -9.47 -5.53
C PRO A 168 -12.32 -9.16 -6.99
N HIS A 169 -13.59 -9.08 -7.38
CA HIS A 169 -13.99 -8.79 -8.76
C HIS A 169 -13.61 -7.36 -9.22
N LEU A 170 -13.24 -6.47 -8.31
CA LEU A 170 -12.68 -5.16 -8.67
C LEU A 170 -11.35 -5.24 -9.42
N GLN A 171 -10.70 -6.40 -9.43
CA GLN A 171 -9.54 -6.65 -10.27
C GLN A 171 -9.90 -6.93 -11.74
N GLN A 172 -11.16 -7.18 -12.02
CA GLN A 172 -11.65 -7.42 -13.39
C GLN A 172 -11.89 -6.10 -14.12
N ALA A 173 -11.87 -6.14 -15.45
CA ALA A 173 -12.21 -4.97 -16.26
C ALA A 173 -13.64 -4.52 -15.97
N GLY A 174 -13.84 -3.23 -15.75
CA GLY A 174 -15.15 -2.65 -15.43
C GLY A 174 -15.68 -2.94 -14.02
N GLY A 175 -14.92 -3.65 -13.18
CA GLY A 175 -15.39 -4.05 -11.84
C GLY A 175 -15.78 -2.86 -10.94
N LEU A 176 -15.06 -1.75 -11.02
CA LEU A 176 -15.39 -0.55 -10.24
C LEU A 176 -16.67 0.11 -10.74
N THR A 177 -16.81 0.30 -12.07
CA THR A 177 -18.01 0.87 -12.69
C THR A 177 -19.26 0.07 -12.31
N HIS A 178 -19.18 -1.25 -12.43
CA HIS A 178 -20.29 -2.14 -12.07
C HIS A 178 -20.66 -2.02 -10.58
N MET A 179 -19.68 -1.90 -9.69
CA MET A 179 -19.94 -1.72 -8.26
C MET A 179 -20.63 -0.37 -7.97
N GLU A 180 -20.22 0.71 -8.63
CA GLU A 180 -20.84 2.03 -8.49
C GLU A 180 -22.28 2.02 -9.00
N GLU A 181 -22.55 1.35 -10.11
CA GLU A 181 -23.91 1.17 -10.66
C GLU A 181 -24.82 0.44 -9.66
N ILE A 182 -24.37 -0.69 -9.10
CA ILE A 182 -25.14 -1.44 -8.08
C ILE A 182 -25.42 -0.57 -6.87
N TYR A 183 -24.41 0.17 -6.39
CA TYR A 183 -24.56 1.02 -5.23
C TYR A 183 -25.57 2.14 -5.47
N ASN A 184 -25.47 2.80 -6.61
CA ASN A 184 -26.39 3.90 -6.99
C ASN A 184 -27.81 3.41 -7.21
N ALA A 185 -28.00 2.22 -7.78
CA ALA A 185 -29.32 1.60 -7.93
C ALA A 185 -30.00 1.35 -6.57
N ARG A 186 -29.26 0.78 -5.61
CA ARG A 186 -29.79 0.54 -4.24
C ARG A 186 -30.12 1.83 -3.50
N SER A 187 -29.29 2.86 -3.63
CA SER A 187 -29.52 4.16 -2.99
C SER A 187 -30.78 4.86 -3.51
N ARG A 188 -31.15 4.65 -4.78
CA ARG A 188 -32.38 5.17 -5.36
C ARG A 188 -33.64 4.43 -4.85
N THR A 189 -33.53 3.12 -4.64
CA THR A 189 -34.63 2.30 -4.12
C THR A 189 -34.96 2.65 -2.67
N THR A 190 -33.98 2.97 -1.85
CA THR A 190 -34.17 3.36 -0.44
C THR A 190 -34.64 4.81 -0.26
N ALA A 191 -34.50 5.66 -1.27
CA ALA A 191 -34.96 7.05 -1.22
C ALA A 191 -36.43 7.20 -1.64
N ASN A 192 -36.99 6.19 -2.29
CA ASN A 192 -38.37 6.19 -2.81
C ASN A 192 -39.34 5.28 -2.01
N GLY A 193 -38.91 4.72 -0.89
CA GLY A 193 -39.73 3.93 0.05
C GLY A 193 -39.81 4.62 1.41
#